data_5f516c6910ccf06ae6a2de753fcd4cad
#
_entry.id   5f516c6910ccf06ae6a2de753fcd4cad
#
_cell.length_a   1.000
_cell.length_b   1.000
_cell.length_c   1.000
_cell.angle_alpha   90.00
_cell.angle_beta   90.00
_cell.angle_gamma   90.00
#
_symmetry.space_group_name_H-M   'P 1'
#
loop_
_entity.id
_entity.type
_entity.pdbx_description
1 polymer ?
#
loop_
_entity_poly.entity_id
_entity_poly.type
_entity_poly.pdbx_seq_one_letter_code
_entity_poly.pdbx_strand_id
1 'polypeptide(L)'
;MIKFQPLLRQYWPTVALFAFLLASWQLAVSIGGIREYLLPSPLAVWNALWHGDVAWAQHLWVTTLEIIGAFFLAAGVGVALGVAIAWSPLIANALVPFLVFVNTLPKVAIAPLFLIWMGYGIFPNMLMGALIGFFPVVINTAVGLSQVEADMLDLGRVFNAPKWKIFLKIRIPNALPYILSA
;
A
#
# COMPACT_ATOMS: atom_id res chain seq x y z
N MET A 1 -10.88 -0.51 40.86
CA MET A 1 -10.26 0.78 40.59
C MET A 1 -9.07 0.55 39.67
N ILE A 2 -9.19 0.81 38.37
CA ILE A 2 -8.13 0.65 37.37
C ILE A 2 -7.10 1.76 37.64
N LYS A 3 -5.85 1.36 37.95
CA LYS A 3 -4.75 2.28 38.21
C LYS A 3 -4.35 3.02 36.92
N PHE A 4 -4.95 4.19 36.68
CA PHE A 4 -4.60 5.06 35.55
C PHE A 4 -3.21 5.74 35.68
N GLN A 5 -2.60 5.73 36.86
CA GLN A 5 -1.32 6.40 37.12
C GLN A 5 -0.09 5.87 36.35
N PRO A 6 0.06 4.57 36.05
CA PRO A 6 1.26 4.11 35.31
C PRO A 6 1.24 4.50 33.84
N LEU A 7 0.06 4.63 33.22
CA LEU A 7 -0.09 4.98 31.81
C LEU A 7 0.33 6.43 31.54
N LEU A 8 -0.10 7.38 32.34
CA LEU A 8 0.28 8.78 32.22
C LEU A 8 1.80 8.96 32.35
N ARG A 9 2.45 8.25 33.29
CA ARG A 9 3.89 8.34 33.48
C ARG A 9 4.68 7.69 32.34
N GLN A 10 4.11 6.77 31.60
CA GLN A 10 4.72 6.12 30.47
C GLN A 10 4.65 6.96 29.19
N TYR A 11 3.54 7.67 28.98
CA TYR A 11 3.27 8.39 27.71
C TYR A 11 3.60 9.89 27.77
N TRP A 12 3.85 10.47 28.97
CA TRP A 12 4.14 11.91 29.07
C TRP A 12 5.32 12.39 28.23
N PRO A 13 6.42 11.62 28.05
CA PRO A 13 7.53 12.10 27.21
C PRO A 13 7.12 12.20 25.73
N THR A 14 6.32 11.25 25.28
CA THR A 14 5.77 11.26 23.91
C THR A 14 4.84 12.46 23.71
N VAL A 15 3.92 12.70 24.65
CA VAL A 15 3.02 13.86 24.58
C VAL A 15 3.81 15.17 24.63
N ALA A 16 4.81 15.28 25.51
CA ALA A 16 5.67 16.45 25.59
C ALA A 16 6.45 16.69 24.28
N LEU A 17 6.95 15.63 23.64
CA LEU A 17 7.63 15.73 22.36
C LEU A 17 6.69 16.26 21.26
N PHE A 18 5.48 15.71 21.15
CA PHE A 18 4.51 16.17 20.15
C PHE A 18 4.08 17.62 20.43
N ALA A 19 3.84 17.98 21.69
CA ALA A 19 3.52 19.36 22.06
C ALA A 19 4.66 20.31 21.71
N PHE A 20 5.90 19.93 21.98
CA PHE A 20 7.08 20.69 21.60
C PHE A 20 7.20 20.87 20.09
N LEU A 21 7.00 19.79 19.30
CA LEU A 21 7.05 19.85 17.84
C LEU A 21 5.97 20.78 17.27
N LEU A 22 4.75 20.68 17.77
CA LEU A 22 3.64 21.55 17.35
C LEU A 22 3.90 23.01 17.73
N ALA A 23 4.42 23.27 18.93
CA ALA A 23 4.77 24.60 19.37
C ALA A 23 5.91 25.20 18.55
N SER A 24 6.98 24.42 18.28
CA SER A 24 8.10 24.86 17.44
C SER A 24 7.63 25.13 15.99
N TRP A 25 6.77 24.31 15.43
CA TRP A 25 6.18 24.56 14.12
C TRP A 25 5.34 25.85 14.12
N GLN A 26 4.45 26.03 15.09
CA GLN A 26 3.66 27.26 15.23
C GLN A 26 4.57 28.50 15.33
N LEU A 27 5.60 28.45 16.15
CA LEU A 27 6.54 29.56 16.33
C LEU A 27 7.36 29.83 15.05
N ALA A 28 7.86 28.79 14.40
CA ALA A 28 8.63 28.92 13.16
C ALA A 28 7.83 29.62 12.06
N VAL A 29 6.54 29.29 11.90
CA VAL A 29 5.66 29.92 10.92
C VAL A 29 5.32 31.35 11.34
N SER A 30 4.98 31.59 12.61
CA SER A 30 4.54 32.90 13.09
C SER A 30 5.68 33.92 13.11
N ILE A 31 6.90 33.51 13.55
CA ILE A 31 8.06 34.40 13.61
C ILE A 31 8.76 34.51 12.26
N GLY A 32 8.82 33.38 11.52
CA GLY A 32 9.49 33.33 10.21
C GLY A 32 8.74 34.04 9.09
N GLY A 33 7.52 34.55 9.33
CA GLY A 33 6.69 35.22 8.32
C GLY A 33 6.40 34.34 7.11
N ILE A 34 6.38 33.01 7.29
CA ILE A 34 6.15 32.03 6.22
C ILE A 34 4.70 32.16 5.75
N ARG A 35 4.52 32.37 4.44
CA ARG A 35 3.18 32.51 3.85
C ARG A 35 2.39 31.21 3.98
N GLU A 36 1.12 31.29 4.33
CA GLU A 36 0.23 30.13 4.59
C GLU A 36 0.15 29.14 3.41
N TYR A 37 0.27 29.62 2.17
CA TYR A 37 0.26 28.74 1.00
C TYR A 37 1.52 27.87 0.86
N LEU A 38 2.63 28.23 1.50
CA LEU A 38 3.86 27.44 1.54
C LEU A 38 3.84 26.46 2.72
N LEU A 39 3.50 26.97 3.90
CA LEU A 39 3.40 26.19 5.11
C LEU A 39 2.38 26.82 6.07
N PRO A 40 1.14 26.29 6.14
CA PRO A 40 0.16 26.79 7.10
C PRO A 40 0.61 26.50 8.54
N SER A 41 0.21 27.35 9.47
CA SER A 41 0.46 27.09 10.89
C SER A 41 -0.49 26.00 11.42
N PRO A 42 -0.14 25.28 12.50
CA PRO A 42 -1.03 24.31 13.16
C PRO A 42 -2.40 24.91 13.51
N LEU A 43 -2.42 26.20 13.94
CA LEU A 43 -3.66 26.89 14.25
C LEU A 43 -4.51 27.16 12.99
N ALA A 44 -3.87 27.53 11.87
CA ALA A 44 -4.55 27.72 10.59
C ALA A 44 -5.13 26.40 10.07
N VAL A 45 -4.37 25.30 10.18
CA VAL A 45 -4.87 23.94 9.85
C VAL A 45 -6.09 23.58 10.71
N TRP A 46 -6.02 23.81 12.03
CA TRP A 46 -7.14 23.56 12.93
C TRP A 46 -8.38 24.36 12.55
N ASN A 47 -8.21 25.63 12.28
CA ASN A 47 -9.33 26.49 11.86
C ASN A 47 -9.93 26.05 10.52
N ALA A 48 -9.10 25.66 9.54
CA ALA A 48 -9.57 25.16 8.25
C ALA A 48 -10.35 23.84 8.38
N LEU A 49 -9.95 22.96 9.30
CA LEU A 49 -10.64 21.70 9.57
C LEU A 49 -12.07 21.91 10.09
N TRP A 50 -12.27 22.89 10.98
CA TRP A 50 -13.54 23.08 11.67
C TRP A 50 -14.43 24.18 11.09
N HIS A 51 -13.85 25.17 10.44
CA HIS A 51 -14.56 26.36 9.96
C HIS A 51 -14.39 26.59 8.45
N GLY A 52 -13.61 25.72 7.77
CA GLY A 52 -13.43 25.83 6.32
C GLY A 52 -14.63 25.27 5.55
N ASP A 53 -14.98 25.90 4.43
CA ASP A 53 -16.02 25.45 3.49
C ASP A 53 -15.53 24.24 2.66
N VAL A 54 -14.92 23.25 3.32
CA VAL A 54 -14.39 22.06 2.67
C VAL A 54 -15.44 20.96 2.68
N ALA A 55 -15.78 20.44 1.51
CA ALA A 55 -16.72 19.33 1.37
C ALA A 55 -16.07 18.00 1.79
N TRP A 56 -15.73 17.86 3.07
CA TRP A 56 -15.00 16.70 3.62
C TRP A 56 -15.63 15.36 3.25
N ALA A 57 -16.96 15.24 3.33
CA ALA A 57 -17.65 13.99 3.00
C ALA A 57 -17.43 13.60 1.53
N GLN A 58 -17.45 14.56 0.61
CA GLN A 58 -17.22 14.31 -0.81
C GLN A 58 -15.77 13.90 -1.07
N HIS A 59 -14.81 14.62 -0.48
CA HIS A 59 -13.38 14.28 -0.65
C HIS A 59 -13.04 12.92 -0.05
N LEU A 60 -13.55 12.61 1.15
CA LEU A 60 -13.38 11.30 1.78
C LEU A 60 -13.98 10.18 0.92
N TRP A 61 -15.18 10.40 0.36
CA TRP A 61 -15.82 9.43 -0.52
C TRP A 61 -15.01 9.15 -1.77
N VAL A 62 -14.56 10.20 -2.46
CA VAL A 62 -13.74 10.08 -3.68
C VAL A 62 -12.44 9.35 -3.37
N THR A 63 -11.70 9.77 -2.33
CA THR A 63 -10.44 9.13 -1.94
C THR A 63 -10.65 7.67 -1.53
N THR A 64 -11.75 7.36 -0.84
CA THR A 64 -12.09 5.97 -0.48
C THR A 64 -12.30 5.11 -1.71
N LEU A 65 -13.03 5.60 -2.72
CA LEU A 65 -13.21 4.90 -3.98
C LEU A 65 -11.88 4.69 -4.73
N GLU A 66 -11.02 5.70 -4.74
CA GLU A 66 -9.68 5.62 -5.34
C GLU A 66 -8.82 4.55 -4.66
N ILE A 67 -8.77 4.53 -3.33
CA ILE A 67 -8.02 3.55 -2.55
C ILE A 67 -8.55 2.14 -2.76
N ILE A 68 -9.86 1.94 -2.62
CA ILE A 68 -10.48 0.62 -2.78
C ILE A 68 -10.28 0.11 -4.21
N GLY A 69 -10.51 0.95 -5.20
CA GLY A 69 -10.31 0.59 -6.60
C GLY A 69 -8.85 0.26 -6.93
N ALA A 70 -7.90 1.08 -6.43
CA ALA A 70 -6.47 0.82 -6.56
C ALA A 70 -6.07 -0.51 -5.92
N PHE A 71 -6.60 -0.80 -4.72
CA PHE A 71 -6.35 -2.05 -4.00
C PHE A 71 -6.81 -3.27 -4.82
N PHE A 72 -8.05 -3.27 -5.30
CA PHE A 72 -8.56 -4.40 -6.08
C PHE A 72 -7.85 -4.58 -7.42
N LEU A 73 -7.45 -3.49 -8.08
CA LEU A 73 -6.64 -3.55 -9.30
C LEU A 73 -5.25 -4.12 -9.00
N ALA A 74 -4.57 -3.62 -7.97
CA ALA A 74 -3.25 -4.10 -7.57
C ALA A 74 -3.30 -5.58 -7.16
N ALA A 75 -4.27 -5.96 -6.32
CA ALA A 75 -4.46 -7.33 -5.86
C ALA A 75 -4.81 -8.26 -7.03
N GLY A 76 -5.77 -7.90 -7.87
CA GLY A 76 -6.20 -8.73 -9.00
C GLY A 76 -5.07 -8.97 -10.01
N VAL A 77 -4.44 -7.90 -10.49
CA VAL A 77 -3.32 -7.99 -11.44
C VAL A 77 -2.11 -8.63 -10.78
N GLY A 78 -1.80 -8.25 -9.54
CA GLY A 78 -0.64 -8.77 -8.80
C GLY A 78 -0.73 -10.26 -8.55
N VAL A 79 -1.87 -10.75 -8.05
CA VAL A 79 -2.10 -12.18 -7.83
C VAL A 79 -2.07 -12.95 -9.16
N ALA A 80 -2.73 -12.44 -10.21
CA ALA A 80 -2.74 -13.10 -11.51
C ALA A 80 -1.32 -13.26 -12.09
N LEU A 81 -0.51 -12.21 -12.04
CA LEU A 81 0.88 -12.25 -12.49
C LEU A 81 1.76 -13.14 -11.59
N GLY A 82 1.61 -13.08 -10.27
CA GLY A 82 2.31 -13.93 -9.32
C GLY A 82 2.01 -15.41 -9.54
N VAL A 83 0.75 -15.76 -9.78
CA VAL A 83 0.33 -17.12 -10.16
C VAL A 83 0.97 -17.54 -11.48
N ALA A 84 0.95 -16.69 -12.51
CA ALA A 84 1.56 -17.00 -13.80
C ALA A 84 3.08 -17.26 -13.69
N ILE A 85 3.78 -16.47 -12.90
CA ILE A 85 5.21 -16.63 -12.60
C ILE A 85 5.47 -17.96 -11.88
N ALA A 86 4.68 -18.27 -10.84
CA ALA A 86 4.85 -19.51 -10.09
C ALA A 86 4.47 -20.77 -10.89
N TRP A 87 3.60 -20.62 -11.90
CA TRP A 87 3.15 -21.73 -12.74
C TRP A 87 4.17 -22.14 -13.80
N SER A 88 4.88 -21.20 -14.42
CA SER A 88 5.74 -21.45 -15.59
C SER A 88 7.10 -20.76 -15.44
N PRO A 89 8.21 -21.53 -15.44
CA PRO A 89 9.55 -20.96 -15.47
C PRO A 89 9.82 -20.06 -16.69
N LEU A 90 9.20 -20.36 -17.83
CA LEU A 90 9.31 -19.53 -19.04
C LEU A 90 8.72 -18.14 -18.79
N ILE A 91 7.54 -18.09 -18.18
CA ILE A 91 6.87 -16.83 -17.82
C ILE A 91 7.71 -16.10 -16.77
N ALA A 92 8.21 -16.81 -15.76
CA ALA A 92 9.06 -16.21 -14.74
C ALA A 92 10.30 -15.54 -15.34
N ASN A 93 11.02 -16.24 -16.22
CA ASN A 93 12.24 -15.73 -16.87
C ASN A 93 11.98 -14.50 -17.75
N ALA A 94 10.79 -14.38 -18.33
CA ALA A 94 10.41 -13.22 -19.14
C ALA A 94 9.86 -12.06 -18.30
N LEU A 95 8.94 -12.36 -17.38
CA LEU A 95 8.23 -11.30 -16.64
C LEU A 95 9.04 -10.72 -15.48
N VAL A 96 9.81 -11.52 -14.74
CA VAL A 96 10.51 -11.02 -13.56
C VAL A 96 11.49 -9.90 -13.89
N PRO A 97 12.39 -10.02 -14.90
CA PRO A 97 13.28 -8.92 -15.27
C PRO A 97 12.51 -7.66 -15.70
N PHE A 98 11.42 -7.84 -16.46
CA PHE A 98 10.57 -6.72 -16.89
C PHE A 98 9.90 -6.03 -15.70
N LEU A 99 9.33 -6.78 -14.76
CA LEU A 99 8.68 -6.23 -13.57
C LEU A 99 9.68 -5.50 -12.68
N VAL A 100 10.88 -6.04 -12.51
CA VAL A 100 11.96 -5.38 -11.77
C VAL A 100 12.32 -4.06 -12.45
N PHE A 101 12.50 -4.05 -13.76
CA PHE A 101 12.75 -2.82 -14.52
C PHE A 101 11.64 -1.79 -14.30
N VAL A 102 10.38 -2.15 -14.47
CA VAL A 102 9.23 -1.24 -14.24
C VAL A 102 9.21 -0.74 -12.80
N ASN A 103 9.56 -1.58 -11.83
CA ASN A 103 9.57 -1.18 -10.42
C ASN A 103 10.68 -0.17 -10.08
N THR A 104 11.78 -0.11 -10.85
CA THR A 104 12.85 0.88 -10.66
C THR A 104 12.46 2.27 -11.14
N LEU A 105 11.43 2.38 -11.99
CA LEU A 105 10.96 3.68 -12.45
C LEU A 105 10.35 4.49 -11.29
N PRO A 106 10.66 5.78 -11.19
CA PRO A 106 10.09 6.65 -10.17
C PRO A 106 8.60 6.88 -10.44
N LYS A 107 7.75 6.03 -9.86
CA LYS A 107 6.30 6.00 -10.12
C LYS A 107 5.65 7.36 -9.93
N VAL A 108 6.08 8.12 -8.92
CA VAL A 108 5.56 9.48 -8.67
C VAL A 108 5.86 10.43 -9.83
N ALA A 109 6.98 10.24 -10.53
CA ALA A 109 7.32 11.06 -11.70
C ALA A 109 6.42 10.77 -12.92
N ILE A 110 5.75 9.62 -12.95
CA ILE A 110 4.84 9.22 -14.01
C ILE A 110 3.43 9.82 -13.78
N ALA A 111 3.10 10.26 -12.57
CA ALA A 111 1.79 10.80 -12.24
C ALA A 111 1.32 11.93 -13.19
N PRO A 112 2.14 12.93 -13.55
CA PRO A 112 1.73 13.96 -14.52
C PRO A 112 1.36 13.41 -15.90
N LEU A 113 2.00 12.30 -16.34
CA LEU A 113 1.66 11.65 -17.61
C LEU A 113 0.24 11.05 -17.58
N PHE A 114 -0.15 10.40 -16.47
CA PHE A 114 -1.51 9.88 -16.30
C PHE A 114 -2.55 11.00 -16.36
N LEU A 115 -2.24 12.16 -15.74
CA LEU A 115 -3.12 13.33 -15.80
C LEU A 115 -3.25 13.90 -17.21
N ILE A 116 -2.16 13.90 -18.00
CA ILE A 116 -2.17 14.37 -19.39
C ILE A 116 -2.97 13.42 -20.28
N TRP A 117 -2.81 12.11 -20.11
CA TRP A 117 -3.45 11.10 -20.97
C TRP A 117 -4.92 10.87 -20.63
N MET A 118 -5.28 10.91 -19.35
CA MET A 118 -6.60 10.51 -18.84
C MET A 118 -7.40 11.67 -18.24
N GLY A 119 -6.77 12.84 -18.07
CA GLY A 119 -7.38 13.99 -17.40
C GLY A 119 -7.40 13.84 -15.88
N TYR A 120 -8.09 14.75 -15.22
CA TYR A 120 -8.30 14.72 -13.77
C TYR A 120 -9.50 13.81 -13.44
N GLY A 121 -9.38 13.02 -12.39
CA GLY A 121 -10.49 12.18 -11.92
C GLY A 121 -10.04 11.00 -11.08
N ILE A 122 -11.02 10.18 -10.70
CA ILE A 122 -10.82 8.99 -9.84
C ILE A 122 -9.94 7.95 -10.54
N PHE A 123 -10.13 7.74 -11.84
CA PHE A 123 -9.48 6.64 -12.56
C PHE A 123 -7.95 6.77 -12.66
N PRO A 124 -7.35 7.94 -13.04
CA PRO A 124 -5.89 8.10 -13.01
C PRO A 124 -5.29 7.86 -11.63
N ASN A 125 -5.95 8.33 -10.57
CA ASN A 125 -5.47 8.15 -9.20
C ASN A 125 -5.53 6.67 -8.76
N MET A 126 -6.60 5.95 -9.14
CA MET A 126 -6.71 4.50 -8.94
C MET A 126 -5.57 3.74 -9.64
N LEU A 127 -5.28 4.08 -10.89
CA LEU A 127 -4.19 3.45 -11.64
C LEU A 127 -2.82 3.73 -11.01
N MET A 128 -2.59 4.95 -10.55
CA MET A 128 -1.37 5.30 -9.83
C MET A 128 -1.21 4.51 -8.54
N GLY A 129 -2.26 4.44 -7.73
CA GLY A 129 -2.27 3.61 -6.53
C GLY A 129 -2.03 2.13 -6.83
N ALA A 130 -2.71 1.61 -7.85
CA ALA A 130 -2.51 0.24 -8.31
C ALA A 130 -1.07 -0.01 -8.79
N LEU A 131 -0.47 0.91 -9.55
CA LEU A 131 0.92 0.82 -10.03
C LEU A 131 1.94 0.79 -8.88
N ILE A 132 1.64 1.46 -7.77
CA ILE A 132 2.49 1.43 -6.59
C ILE A 132 2.37 0.10 -5.87
N GLY A 133 1.14 -0.39 -5.69
CA GLY A 133 0.83 -1.57 -4.87
C GLY A 133 1.01 -2.92 -5.58
N PHE A 134 0.91 -3.01 -6.92
CA PHE A 134 0.86 -4.32 -7.59
C PHE A 134 2.15 -5.13 -7.47
N PHE A 135 3.32 -4.50 -7.49
CA PHE A 135 4.60 -5.20 -7.49
C PHE A 135 4.85 -6.02 -6.20
N PRO A 136 4.65 -5.48 -4.99
CA PRO A 136 4.68 -6.28 -3.77
C PRO A 136 3.75 -7.49 -3.84
N VAL A 137 2.52 -7.31 -4.32
CA VAL A 137 1.54 -8.40 -4.46
C VAL A 137 2.03 -9.46 -5.42
N VAL A 138 2.60 -9.09 -6.58
CA VAL A 138 3.18 -10.06 -7.54
C VAL A 138 4.26 -10.90 -6.89
N ILE A 139 5.24 -10.24 -6.26
CA ILE A 139 6.39 -10.93 -5.67
C ILE A 139 5.97 -11.81 -4.50
N ASN A 140 5.17 -11.30 -3.56
CA ASN A 140 4.72 -12.08 -2.42
C ASN A 140 3.85 -13.26 -2.84
N THR A 141 3.02 -13.10 -3.87
CA THR A 141 2.24 -14.21 -4.43
C THR A 141 3.16 -15.27 -5.04
N ALA A 142 4.12 -14.87 -5.88
CA ALA A 142 5.06 -15.78 -6.52
C ALA A 142 5.92 -16.53 -5.51
N VAL A 143 6.44 -15.83 -4.49
CA VAL A 143 7.23 -16.41 -3.38
C VAL A 143 6.38 -17.38 -2.57
N GLY A 144 5.19 -16.97 -2.13
CA GLY A 144 4.31 -17.81 -1.32
C GLY A 144 3.88 -19.10 -2.03
N LEU A 145 3.63 -19.03 -3.35
CA LEU A 145 3.31 -20.21 -4.16
C LEU A 145 4.53 -21.11 -4.41
N SER A 146 5.75 -20.58 -4.31
CA SER A 146 6.99 -21.33 -4.54
C SER A 146 7.60 -21.90 -3.27
N GLN A 147 7.38 -21.28 -2.11
CA GLN A 147 7.90 -21.67 -0.81
C GLN A 147 7.01 -22.72 -0.11
N VAL A 148 6.73 -23.81 -0.81
CA VAL A 148 6.04 -24.96 -0.21
C VAL A 148 7.08 -25.99 0.22
N GLU A 149 6.93 -26.56 1.42
CA GLU A 149 7.80 -27.61 1.92
C GLU A 149 7.88 -28.78 0.93
N ALA A 150 9.10 -29.29 0.69
CA ALA A 150 9.33 -30.38 -0.25
C ALA A 150 8.52 -31.62 0.10
N ASP A 151 8.42 -31.94 1.39
CA ASP A 151 7.69 -33.09 1.91
C ASP A 151 6.19 -33.05 1.55
N MET A 152 5.59 -31.83 1.59
CA MET A 152 4.19 -31.64 1.17
C MET A 152 4.00 -31.87 -0.34
N LEU A 153 4.97 -31.48 -1.14
CA LEU A 153 4.93 -31.71 -2.59
C LEU A 153 5.14 -33.19 -2.91
N ASP A 154 6.02 -33.86 -2.17
CA ASP A 154 6.30 -35.29 -2.34
C ASP A 154 5.12 -36.17 -1.90
N LEU A 155 4.42 -35.79 -0.81
CA LEU A 155 3.14 -36.42 -0.48
C LEU A 155 2.14 -36.33 -1.64
N GLY A 156 2.00 -35.16 -2.25
CA GLY A 156 1.14 -34.99 -3.42
C GLY A 156 1.54 -35.91 -4.60
N ARG A 157 2.84 -36.11 -4.80
CA ARG A 157 3.37 -37.01 -5.85
C ARG A 157 3.12 -38.48 -5.54
N VAL A 158 3.35 -38.91 -4.29
CA VAL A 158 3.09 -40.28 -3.85
C VAL A 158 1.64 -40.67 -4.05
N PHE A 159 0.70 -39.76 -3.80
CA PHE A 159 -0.73 -39.97 -4.07
C PHE A 159 -1.13 -39.78 -5.54
N ASN A 160 -0.18 -39.65 -6.46
CA ASN A 160 -0.44 -39.39 -7.89
C ASN A 160 -1.43 -38.23 -8.12
N ALA A 161 -1.37 -37.20 -7.26
CA ALA A 161 -2.27 -36.05 -7.38
C ALA A 161 -1.89 -35.24 -8.65
N PRO A 162 -2.86 -34.87 -9.48
CA PRO A 162 -2.58 -34.04 -10.65
C PRO A 162 -2.11 -32.64 -10.22
N LYS A 163 -1.25 -32.00 -11.02
CA LYS A 163 -0.61 -30.71 -10.72
C LYS A 163 -1.59 -29.62 -10.26
N TRP A 164 -2.79 -29.57 -10.84
CA TRP A 164 -3.80 -28.58 -10.46
C TRP A 164 -4.34 -28.80 -9.05
N LYS A 165 -4.46 -30.06 -8.57
CA LYS A 165 -4.87 -30.35 -7.19
C LYS A 165 -3.79 -29.96 -6.17
N ILE A 166 -2.52 -30.22 -6.48
CA ILE A 166 -1.39 -29.78 -5.66
C ILE A 166 -1.39 -28.25 -5.58
N PHE A 167 -1.60 -27.58 -6.71
CA PHE A 167 -1.67 -26.12 -6.78
C PHE A 167 -2.80 -25.55 -5.90
N LEU A 168 -4.04 -26.03 -6.08
CA LEU A 168 -5.20 -25.52 -5.36
C LEU A 168 -5.23 -25.89 -3.87
N LYS A 169 -4.78 -27.13 -3.53
CA LYS A 169 -4.93 -27.64 -2.15
C LYS A 169 -3.70 -27.47 -1.27
N ILE A 170 -2.53 -27.24 -1.87
CA ILE A 170 -1.28 -27.10 -1.15
C ILE A 170 -0.69 -25.70 -1.37
N ARG A 171 -0.42 -25.32 -2.61
CA ARG A 171 0.28 -24.06 -2.91
C ARG A 171 -0.54 -22.82 -2.60
N ILE A 172 -1.80 -22.77 -2.99
CA ILE A 172 -2.66 -21.59 -2.74
C ILE A 172 -2.87 -21.35 -1.23
N PRO A 173 -3.25 -22.34 -0.41
CA PRO A 173 -3.38 -22.13 1.03
C PRO A 173 -2.08 -21.68 1.69
N ASN A 174 -0.94 -22.25 1.26
CA ASN A 174 0.38 -21.84 1.75
C ASN A 174 0.74 -20.40 1.36
N ALA A 175 0.30 -19.93 0.20
CA ALA A 175 0.57 -18.60 -0.29
C ALA A 175 -0.32 -17.52 0.35
N LEU A 176 -1.46 -17.87 0.93
CA LEU A 176 -2.43 -16.91 1.50
C LEU A 176 -1.80 -15.92 2.50
N PRO A 177 -1.00 -16.35 3.49
CA PRO A 177 -0.34 -15.43 4.42
C PRO A 177 0.59 -14.44 3.71
N TYR A 178 1.30 -14.89 2.67
CA TYR A 178 2.20 -14.05 1.88
C TYR A 178 1.43 -13.01 1.05
N ILE A 179 0.32 -13.43 0.43
CA ILE A 179 -0.55 -12.54 -0.35
C ILE A 179 -1.18 -11.48 0.54
N LEU A 180 -1.63 -11.85 1.74
CA LEU A 180 -2.26 -10.93 2.68
C LEU A 180 -1.27 -9.99 3.39
N SER A 181 0.03 -10.30 3.37
CA SER A 181 1.08 -9.46 3.93
C SER A 181 1.70 -8.50 2.90
N ALA A 182 1.26 -8.53 1.66
CA ALA A 182 1.70 -7.64 0.58
C ALA A 182 1.06 -6.28 0.69
#